data_787d9c558876d2894eaf676adef945dc
#
_entry.id   787d9c558876d2894eaf676adef945dc
#
_cell.length_a   1.000
_cell.length_b   1.000
_cell.length_c   1.000
_cell.angle_alpha   90.00
_cell.angle_beta   90.00
_cell.angle_gamma   90.00
#
_symmetry.space_group_name_H-M   'P 1'
#
loop_
_entity.id
_entity.type
_entity.pdbx_description
1 polymer ?
#
loop_
_entity_poly.entity_id
_entity_poly.type
_entity_poly.pdbx_seq_one_letter_code
_entity_poly.pdbx_strand_id
1 'polypeptide(L)'
;MPSNPLLDAIAKYRNRLDAVSERDIQRLIASYTSLAARLKDKIDLFTQELAANPEITTAQVYKMARFKTLISSIEAELAKYNAYLEIELGQIADAAMRQAMLDSAALIRMAAGNVGITGSFGGLNAGAIKTITAMLAPDSPLYQRLHELAGLMAGRISGKIIEG
;
A
#
# COMPACT_ATOMS: atom_id res chain seq x y z
N MET A 1 -24.60 33.72 11.60
CA MET A 1 -25.03 33.48 10.22
C MET A 1 -25.59 32.07 10.15
N PRO A 2 -26.74 31.81 9.52
CA PRO A 2 -27.25 30.45 9.40
C PRO A 2 -26.26 29.62 8.62
N SER A 3 -25.89 28.45 9.16
CA SER A 3 -24.99 27.49 8.44
C SER A 3 -25.71 27.00 7.20
N ASN A 4 -24.95 26.87 6.11
CA ASN A 4 -25.50 26.29 4.88
C ASN A 4 -25.42 24.75 5.00
N PRO A 5 -26.55 24.04 5.09
CA PRO A 5 -26.56 22.59 5.34
C PRO A 5 -25.81 21.79 4.28
N LEU A 6 -25.69 22.32 3.05
CA LEU A 6 -24.91 21.68 2.00
C LEU A 6 -23.40 21.80 2.27
N LEU A 7 -22.93 22.97 2.71
CA LEU A 7 -21.52 23.17 3.07
C LEU A 7 -21.12 22.31 4.29
N ASP A 8 -22.00 22.23 5.28
CA ASP A 8 -21.79 21.38 6.47
C ASP A 8 -21.70 19.89 6.08
N ALA A 9 -22.55 19.45 5.16
CA ALA A 9 -22.49 18.08 4.64
C ALA A 9 -21.21 17.80 3.88
N ILE A 10 -20.76 18.72 3.02
CA ILE A 10 -19.49 18.61 2.30
C ILE A 10 -18.32 18.49 3.27
N ALA A 11 -18.26 19.35 4.29
CA ALA A 11 -17.22 19.32 5.31
C ALA A 11 -17.22 17.99 6.08
N LYS A 12 -18.40 17.49 6.45
CA LYS A 12 -18.55 16.19 7.14
C LYS A 12 -18.05 15.03 6.30
N TYR A 13 -18.36 15.01 5.01
CA TYR A 13 -17.92 13.93 4.10
C TYR A 13 -16.43 13.96 3.87
N ARG A 14 -15.86 15.15 3.69
CA ARG A 14 -14.40 15.33 3.59
C ARG A 14 -13.67 14.81 4.83
N ASN A 15 -14.10 15.25 6.02
CA ASN A 15 -13.49 14.81 7.28
C ASN A 15 -13.58 13.28 7.48
N ARG A 16 -14.67 12.65 7.01
CA ARG A 16 -14.81 11.20 7.05
C ARG A 16 -13.79 10.51 6.13
N LEU A 17 -13.63 11.02 4.91
CA LEU A 17 -12.68 10.46 3.95
C LEU A 17 -11.24 10.61 4.46
N ASP A 18 -10.89 11.76 5.00
CA ASP A 18 -9.58 12.02 5.60
C ASP A 18 -9.30 11.05 6.77
N ALA A 19 -10.28 10.81 7.64
CA ALA A 19 -10.13 9.88 8.77
C ALA A 19 -9.98 8.40 8.35
N VAL A 20 -10.61 7.98 7.26
CA VAL A 20 -10.43 6.63 6.70
C VAL A 20 -9.03 6.51 6.12
N SER A 21 -8.61 7.47 5.32
CA SER A 21 -7.27 7.49 4.70
C SER A 21 -6.16 7.44 5.75
N GLU A 22 -6.29 8.17 6.86
CA GLU A 22 -5.30 8.14 7.94
C GLU A 22 -5.18 6.76 8.58
N ARG A 23 -6.29 6.07 8.87
CA ARG A 23 -6.25 4.70 9.42
C ARG A 23 -5.58 3.71 8.48
N ASP A 24 -5.84 3.84 7.19
CA ASP A 24 -5.28 2.95 6.18
C ASP A 24 -3.78 3.18 6.03
N ILE A 25 -3.33 4.43 6.06
CA ILE A 25 -1.91 4.80 6.08
C ILE A 25 -1.23 4.21 7.31
N GLN A 26 -1.80 4.37 8.51
CA GLN A 26 -1.23 3.83 9.75
C GLN A 26 -1.12 2.30 9.71
N ARG A 27 -2.11 1.61 9.12
CA ARG A 27 -2.07 0.16 8.94
C ARG A 27 -0.96 -0.27 7.98
N LEU A 28 -0.77 0.44 6.88
CA LEU A 28 0.31 0.18 5.93
C LEU A 28 1.69 0.45 6.57
N ILE A 29 1.83 1.53 7.34
CA ILE A 29 3.06 1.83 8.08
C ILE A 29 3.37 0.71 9.08
N ALA A 30 2.39 0.25 9.85
CA ALA A 30 2.57 -0.83 10.83
C ALA A 30 3.00 -2.14 10.15
N SER A 31 2.41 -2.48 9.01
CA SER A 31 2.77 -3.66 8.24
C SER A 31 4.20 -3.58 7.69
N TYR A 32 4.60 -2.42 7.19
CA TYR A 32 5.97 -2.17 6.73
C TYR A 32 6.98 -2.26 7.88
N THR A 33 6.68 -1.66 9.03
CA THR A 33 7.53 -1.72 10.22
C THR A 33 7.72 -3.17 10.68
N SER A 34 6.66 -3.97 10.66
CA SER A 34 6.73 -5.39 10.99
C SER A 34 7.60 -6.18 10.00
N LEU A 35 7.49 -5.88 8.69
CA LEU A 35 8.38 -6.47 7.68
C LEU A 35 9.84 -6.08 7.95
N ALA A 36 10.11 -4.79 8.16
CA ALA A 36 11.47 -4.28 8.39
C ALA A 36 12.11 -4.95 9.61
N ALA A 37 11.36 -5.16 10.70
CA ALA A 37 11.84 -5.88 11.88
C ALA A 37 12.23 -7.33 11.54
N ARG A 38 11.36 -8.07 10.84
CA ARG A 38 11.68 -9.47 10.45
C ARG A 38 12.89 -9.58 9.53
N LEU A 39 13.05 -8.64 8.61
CA LEU A 39 14.22 -8.59 7.73
C LEU A 39 15.49 -8.26 8.52
N LYS A 40 15.41 -7.30 9.43
CA LYS A 40 16.52 -6.93 10.30
C LYS A 40 17.00 -8.11 11.13
N ASP A 41 16.11 -8.84 11.79
CA ASP A 41 16.46 -10.01 12.60
C ASP A 41 17.22 -11.07 11.79
N LYS A 42 16.79 -11.34 10.55
CA LYS A 42 17.46 -12.29 9.65
C LYS A 42 18.87 -11.80 9.26
N ILE A 43 19.01 -10.52 8.98
CA ILE A 43 20.29 -9.90 8.60
C ILE A 43 21.24 -9.86 9.79
N ASP A 44 20.77 -9.48 10.97
CA ASP A 44 21.57 -9.40 12.18
C ASP A 44 22.17 -10.77 12.55
N LEU A 45 21.38 -11.85 12.46
CA LEU A 45 21.86 -13.21 12.69
C LEU A 45 22.99 -13.60 11.73
N PHE A 46 22.85 -13.27 10.46
CA PHE A 46 23.89 -13.56 9.45
C PHE A 46 25.14 -12.69 9.66
N THR A 47 24.96 -11.42 9.99
CA THR A 47 26.06 -10.49 10.27
C THR A 47 26.87 -10.91 11.50
N GLN A 48 26.21 -11.38 12.57
CA GLN A 48 26.87 -11.95 13.73
C GLN A 48 27.72 -13.18 13.37
N GLU A 49 27.22 -14.03 12.48
CA GLU A 49 27.97 -15.19 12.00
C GLU A 49 29.22 -14.78 11.20
N LEU A 50 29.11 -13.76 10.35
CA LEU A 50 30.27 -13.21 9.62
C LEU A 50 31.28 -12.56 10.57
N ALA A 51 30.85 -11.82 11.56
CA ALA A 51 31.73 -11.19 12.55
C ALA A 51 32.52 -12.20 13.37
N ALA A 52 31.97 -13.41 13.57
CA ALA A 52 32.71 -14.51 14.22
C ALA A 52 33.82 -15.14 13.34
N ASN A 53 33.86 -14.78 12.05
CA ASN A 53 34.80 -15.33 11.08
C ASN A 53 35.46 -14.21 10.24
N PRO A 54 36.31 -13.37 10.82
CA PRO A 54 36.84 -12.16 10.18
C PRO A 54 37.71 -12.41 8.95
N GLU A 55 38.13 -13.64 8.72
CA GLU A 55 38.97 -14.03 7.57
C GLU A 55 38.14 -14.31 6.29
N ILE A 56 36.83 -14.28 6.37
CA ILE A 56 35.97 -14.56 5.20
C ILE A 56 36.00 -13.37 4.24
N THR A 57 36.41 -13.64 3.01
CA THR A 57 36.40 -12.63 1.94
C THR A 57 35.00 -12.43 1.37
N THR A 58 34.73 -11.24 0.83
CA THR A 58 33.46 -10.92 0.12
C THR A 58 33.10 -11.97 -0.93
N ALA A 59 34.08 -12.46 -1.71
CA ALA A 59 33.86 -13.48 -2.72
C ALA A 59 33.43 -14.83 -2.11
N GLN A 60 33.89 -15.15 -0.93
CA GLN A 60 33.50 -16.35 -0.20
C GLN A 60 32.07 -16.22 0.35
N VAL A 61 31.68 -15.03 0.86
CA VAL A 61 30.32 -14.76 1.33
C VAL A 61 29.30 -15.05 0.24
N TYR A 62 29.52 -14.56 -0.98
CA TYR A 62 28.60 -14.83 -2.11
C TYR A 62 28.45 -16.33 -2.46
N LYS A 63 29.45 -17.12 -2.16
CA LYS A 63 29.42 -18.57 -2.40
C LYS A 63 28.78 -19.37 -1.27
N MET A 64 28.64 -18.75 -0.08
CA MET A 64 28.07 -19.43 1.08
C MET A 64 26.61 -19.82 0.84
N ALA A 65 26.27 -21.07 1.10
CA ALA A 65 24.89 -21.57 1.01
C ALA A 65 23.95 -20.76 1.92
N ARG A 66 24.40 -20.39 3.11
CA ARG A 66 23.62 -19.57 4.08
C ARG A 66 23.32 -18.17 3.56
N PHE A 67 24.26 -17.51 2.87
CA PHE A 67 24.00 -16.23 2.24
C PHE A 67 22.90 -16.34 1.17
N LYS A 68 22.99 -17.35 0.31
CA LYS A 68 21.96 -17.63 -0.71
C LYS A 68 20.60 -17.89 -0.08
N THR A 69 20.56 -18.67 1.01
CA THR A 69 19.34 -18.94 1.76
C THR A 69 18.79 -17.66 2.39
N LEU A 70 19.65 -16.79 2.94
CA LEU A 70 19.22 -15.50 3.47
C LEU A 70 18.58 -14.64 2.39
N ILE A 71 19.23 -14.48 1.25
CA ILE A 71 18.69 -13.68 0.13
C ILE A 71 17.35 -14.24 -0.35
N SER A 72 17.25 -15.55 -0.59
CA SER A 72 15.97 -16.17 -0.97
C SER A 72 14.88 -15.98 0.08
N SER A 73 15.25 -16.00 1.37
CA SER A 73 14.30 -15.74 2.46
C SER A 73 13.84 -14.27 2.49
N ILE A 74 14.72 -13.31 2.21
CA ILE A 74 14.40 -11.89 2.09
C ILE A 74 13.46 -11.67 0.89
N GLU A 75 13.79 -12.23 -0.26
CA GLU A 75 12.95 -12.15 -1.46
C GLU A 75 11.54 -12.72 -1.22
N ALA A 76 11.44 -13.85 -0.53
CA ALA A 76 10.16 -14.45 -0.17
C ALA A 76 9.31 -13.56 0.77
N GLU A 77 9.94 -12.91 1.77
CA GLU A 77 9.24 -11.96 2.64
C GLU A 77 8.77 -10.72 1.88
N LEU A 78 9.59 -10.18 0.99
CA LEU A 78 9.23 -9.04 0.15
C LEU A 78 8.10 -9.40 -0.83
N ALA A 79 8.12 -10.59 -1.42
CA ALA A 79 7.05 -11.05 -2.30
C ALA A 79 5.72 -11.20 -1.55
N LYS A 80 5.73 -11.76 -0.32
CA LYS A 80 4.54 -11.82 0.54
C LYS A 80 4.01 -10.43 0.88
N TYR A 81 4.90 -9.50 1.18
CA TYR A 81 4.50 -8.13 1.50
C TYR A 81 3.90 -7.42 0.29
N ASN A 82 4.44 -7.61 -0.91
CA ASN A 82 3.87 -7.06 -2.13
C ASN A 82 2.46 -7.61 -2.39
N ALA A 83 2.27 -8.92 -2.27
CA ALA A 83 0.94 -9.52 -2.42
C ALA A 83 -0.05 -8.96 -1.38
N TYR A 84 0.40 -8.73 -0.14
CA TYR A 84 -0.41 -8.06 0.88
C TYR A 84 -0.76 -6.62 0.46
N LEU A 85 0.22 -5.83 -0.01
CA LEU A 85 -0.01 -4.45 -0.46
C LEU A 85 -1.01 -4.37 -1.60
N GLU A 86 -0.95 -5.28 -2.57
CA GLU A 86 -1.89 -5.32 -3.69
C GLU A 86 -3.34 -5.49 -3.20
N ILE A 87 -3.54 -6.44 -2.26
CA ILE A 87 -4.87 -6.70 -1.69
C ILE A 87 -5.35 -5.50 -0.87
N GLU A 88 -4.51 -4.96 0.01
CA GLU A 88 -4.87 -3.82 0.88
C GLU A 88 -5.16 -2.56 0.07
N LEU A 89 -4.31 -2.21 -0.90
CA LEU A 89 -4.54 -1.04 -1.76
C LEU A 89 -5.80 -1.20 -2.61
N GLY A 90 -6.09 -2.42 -3.10
CA GLY A 90 -7.33 -2.73 -3.80
C GLY A 90 -8.56 -2.51 -2.93
N GLN A 91 -8.53 -2.99 -1.69
CA GLN A 91 -9.63 -2.82 -0.73
C GLN A 91 -9.83 -1.36 -0.32
N ILE A 92 -8.74 -0.63 -0.07
CA ILE A 92 -8.78 0.81 0.26
C ILE A 92 -9.41 1.60 -0.89
N ALA A 93 -8.97 1.36 -2.12
CA ALA A 93 -9.50 2.03 -3.30
C ALA A 93 -10.98 1.73 -3.52
N ASP A 94 -11.41 0.46 -3.41
CA ASP A 94 -12.81 0.07 -3.55
C ASP A 94 -13.70 0.70 -2.46
N ALA A 95 -13.26 0.67 -1.21
CA ALA A 95 -13.97 1.28 -0.08
C ALA A 95 -14.09 2.80 -0.24
N ALA A 96 -13.01 3.49 -0.63
CA ALA A 96 -13.02 4.93 -0.88
C ALA A 96 -13.94 5.31 -2.04
N MET A 97 -13.95 4.55 -3.12
CA MET A 97 -14.86 4.76 -4.25
C MET A 97 -16.32 4.58 -3.86
N ARG A 98 -16.65 3.49 -3.15
CA ARG A 98 -18.02 3.24 -2.68
C ARG A 98 -18.50 4.35 -1.76
N GLN A 99 -17.65 4.81 -0.85
CA GLN A 99 -17.99 5.91 0.05
C GLN A 99 -18.19 7.22 -0.72
N ALA A 100 -17.32 7.57 -1.65
CA ALA A 100 -17.46 8.75 -2.50
C ALA A 100 -18.75 8.72 -3.33
N MET A 101 -19.15 7.55 -3.84
CA MET A 101 -20.42 7.37 -4.55
C MET A 101 -21.62 7.68 -3.64
N LEU A 102 -21.63 7.14 -2.43
CA LEU A 102 -22.72 7.35 -1.47
C LEU A 102 -22.81 8.83 -1.06
N ASP A 103 -21.66 9.44 -0.78
CA ASP A 103 -21.58 10.85 -0.36
C ASP A 103 -22.00 11.79 -1.52
N SER A 104 -21.57 11.51 -2.75
CA SER A 104 -21.98 12.28 -3.93
C SER A 104 -23.48 12.15 -4.19
N ALA A 105 -24.04 10.95 -4.10
CA ALA A 105 -25.47 10.74 -4.26
C ALA A 105 -26.28 11.48 -3.18
N ALA A 106 -25.80 11.52 -1.94
CA ALA A 106 -26.43 12.25 -0.85
C ALA A 106 -26.37 13.78 -1.09
N LEU A 107 -25.22 14.31 -1.52
CA LEU A 107 -25.06 15.74 -1.85
C LEU A 107 -25.97 16.18 -2.99
N ILE A 108 -26.07 15.36 -4.04
CA ILE A 108 -26.95 15.64 -5.17
C ILE A 108 -28.42 15.67 -4.75
N ARG A 109 -28.85 14.71 -3.90
CA ARG A 109 -30.22 14.72 -3.35
C ARG A 109 -30.50 15.95 -2.50
N MET A 110 -29.56 16.37 -1.65
CA MET A 110 -29.70 17.59 -0.86
C MET A 110 -29.78 18.84 -1.74
N ALA A 111 -28.91 18.94 -2.76
CA ALA A 111 -28.94 20.05 -3.71
C ALA A 111 -30.23 20.08 -4.53
N ALA A 112 -30.68 18.92 -5.03
CA ALA A 112 -31.91 18.79 -5.79
C ALA A 112 -33.16 19.11 -4.96
N GLY A 113 -33.19 18.66 -3.69
CA GLY A 113 -34.27 18.98 -2.75
C GLY A 113 -34.40 20.46 -2.46
N ASN A 114 -33.29 21.19 -2.37
CA ASN A 114 -33.26 22.64 -2.19
C ASN A 114 -33.79 23.42 -3.38
N VAL A 115 -33.77 22.83 -4.59
CA VAL A 115 -34.23 23.44 -5.85
C VAL A 115 -35.60 22.87 -6.29
N GLY A 116 -36.20 21.96 -5.52
CA GLY A 116 -37.49 21.34 -5.83
C GLY A 116 -37.43 20.32 -6.97
N ILE A 117 -36.23 19.83 -7.33
CA ILE A 117 -36.04 18.82 -8.37
C ILE A 117 -36.06 17.44 -7.73
N THR A 118 -37.08 16.63 -8.00
CA THR A 118 -37.15 15.22 -7.65
C THR A 118 -36.62 14.40 -8.83
N GLY A 119 -35.35 13.97 -8.76
CA GLY A 119 -34.72 13.11 -9.77
C GLY A 119 -34.08 11.88 -9.12
N SER A 120 -34.19 10.72 -9.76
CA SER A 120 -33.40 9.55 -9.43
C SER A 120 -32.04 9.71 -10.11
N PHE A 121 -31.03 10.11 -9.36
CA PHE A 121 -29.64 10.09 -9.85
C PHE A 121 -29.13 8.66 -9.72
N GLY A 122 -29.08 7.95 -10.83
CA GLY A 122 -28.42 6.65 -10.94
C GLY A 122 -26.98 6.76 -10.47
N GLY A 123 -26.49 5.74 -9.77
CA GLY A 123 -25.13 5.70 -9.23
C GLY A 123 -24.06 5.99 -10.29
N LEU A 124 -22.87 6.34 -9.83
CA LEU A 124 -21.70 6.57 -10.67
C LEU A 124 -21.53 5.43 -11.68
N ASN A 125 -21.16 5.81 -12.90
CA ASN A 125 -20.96 4.89 -14.01
C ASN A 125 -20.05 3.73 -13.60
N ALA A 126 -20.55 2.50 -13.67
CA ALA A 126 -19.78 1.28 -13.41
C ALA A 126 -18.46 1.22 -14.21
N GLY A 127 -18.42 1.92 -15.37
CA GLY A 127 -17.23 2.11 -16.16
C GLY A 127 -16.12 2.90 -15.45
N ALA A 128 -16.47 3.93 -14.67
CA ALA A 128 -15.48 4.71 -13.91
C ALA A 128 -14.85 3.86 -12.80
N ILE A 129 -15.66 3.06 -12.08
CA ILE A 129 -15.18 2.10 -11.08
C ILE A 129 -14.24 1.09 -11.76
N LYS A 130 -14.64 0.54 -12.89
CA LYS A 130 -13.84 -0.43 -13.64
C LYS A 130 -12.51 0.15 -14.11
N THR A 131 -12.49 1.42 -14.54
CA THR A 131 -11.24 2.10 -14.96
C THR A 131 -10.29 2.29 -13.79
N ILE A 132 -10.77 2.72 -12.62
CA ILE A 132 -9.94 2.91 -11.43
C ILE A 132 -9.45 1.55 -10.90
N THR A 133 -10.30 0.54 -10.90
CA THR A 133 -9.92 -0.83 -10.51
C THR A 133 -8.88 -1.42 -11.48
N ALA A 134 -8.97 -1.09 -12.78
CA ALA A 134 -7.98 -1.50 -13.77
C ALA A 134 -6.60 -0.86 -13.55
N MET A 135 -6.51 0.29 -12.86
CA MET A 135 -5.22 0.87 -12.45
C MET A 135 -4.48 0.01 -11.39
N LEU A 136 -5.17 -0.90 -10.73
CA LEU A 136 -4.63 -1.86 -9.76
C LEU A 136 -4.48 -3.27 -10.37
N ALA A 137 -4.79 -3.44 -11.66
CA ALA A 137 -4.66 -4.72 -12.35
C ALA A 137 -3.17 -5.13 -12.48
N PRO A 138 -2.87 -6.45 -12.58
CA PRO A 138 -1.50 -6.97 -12.66
C PRO A 138 -0.63 -6.41 -13.77
N ASP A 139 -1.22 -5.88 -14.82
CA ASP A 139 -0.56 -5.25 -15.97
C ASP A 139 -0.47 -3.71 -15.85
N SER A 140 -0.97 -3.14 -14.75
CA SER A 140 -0.94 -1.69 -14.55
C SER A 140 0.45 -1.16 -14.23
N PRO A 141 0.77 0.11 -14.58
CA PRO A 141 2.04 0.72 -14.22
C PRO A 141 2.29 0.78 -12.71
N LEU A 142 1.25 0.88 -11.88
CA LEU A 142 1.37 0.86 -10.43
C LEU A 142 1.79 -0.53 -9.94
N TYR A 143 1.15 -1.57 -10.44
CA TYR A 143 1.47 -2.96 -10.12
C TYR A 143 2.91 -3.30 -10.50
N GLN A 144 3.31 -2.93 -11.72
CA GLN A 144 4.68 -3.15 -12.20
C GLN A 144 5.70 -2.47 -11.29
N ARG A 145 5.47 -1.22 -10.87
CA ARG A 145 6.36 -0.50 -9.93
C ARG A 145 6.44 -1.15 -8.56
N LEU A 146 5.35 -1.71 -8.04
CA LEU A 146 5.35 -2.43 -6.77
C LEU A 146 6.17 -3.73 -6.87
N HIS A 147 6.06 -4.44 -7.98
CA HIS A 147 6.86 -5.65 -8.24
C HIS A 147 8.35 -5.36 -8.42
N GLU A 148 8.70 -4.32 -9.19
CA GLU A 148 10.07 -3.88 -9.39
C GLU A 148 10.72 -3.43 -8.08
N LEU A 149 9.96 -2.79 -7.18
CA LEU A 149 10.44 -2.31 -5.89
C LEU A 149 11.01 -3.45 -5.03
N ALA A 150 10.39 -4.62 -5.03
CA ALA A 150 10.86 -5.79 -4.27
C ALA A 150 12.23 -6.27 -4.75
N GLY A 151 12.42 -6.39 -6.05
CA GLY A 151 13.71 -6.77 -6.63
C GLY A 151 14.81 -5.75 -6.35
N LEU A 152 14.51 -4.46 -6.48
CA LEU A 152 15.43 -3.37 -6.16
C LEU A 152 15.82 -3.35 -4.67
N MET A 153 14.86 -3.57 -3.77
CA MET A 153 15.12 -3.64 -2.33
C MET A 153 15.99 -4.84 -1.96
N ALA A 154 15.71 -6.03 -2.51
CA ALA A 154 16.52 -7.22 -2.27
C ALA A 154 17.97 -7.01 -2.75
N GLY A 155 18.17 -6.43 -3.93
CA GLY A 155 19.50 -6.09 -4.43
C GLY A 155 20.26 -5.09 -3.55
N ARG A 156 19.58 -4.04 -3.07
CA ARG A 156 20.18 -3.04 -2.16
C ARG A 156 20.55 -3.63 -0.81
N ILE A 157 19.68 -4.48 -0.23
CA ILE A 157 19.95 -5.15 1.06
C ILE A 157 21.15 -6.08 0.89
N SER A 158 21.18 -6.87 -0.19
CA SER A 158 22.31 -7.77 -0.50
C SER A 158 23.64 -7.01 -0.62
N GLY A 159 23.67 -5.89 -1.34
CA GLY A 159 24.85 -5.03 -1.45
C GLY A 159 25.31 -4.50 -0.08
N LYS A 160 24.38 -3.98 0.71
CA LYS A 160 24.66 -3.42 2.05
C LYS A 160 25.21 -4.45 3.04
N ILE A 161 24.74 -5.70 3.01
CA ILE A 161 25.26 -6.78 3.86
C ILE A 161 26.72 -7.09 3.54
N ILE A 162 27.14 -6.86 2.30
CA ILE A 162 28.47 -7.22 1.81
C ILE A 162 29.47 -6.08 1.97
N GLU A 163 29.00 -4.83 1.89
CA GLU A 163 29.84 -3.63 2.04
C GLU A 163 30.09 -3.27 3.52
N GLY A 164 29.25 -3.74 4.46
CA GLY A 164 29.34 -3.45 5.91
C GLY A 164 30.12 -4.46 6.68
#